data_e80fb3964ec4d0d1c74575cd0d039eb2
#
_entry.id   e80fb3964ec4d0d1c74575cd0d039eb2
#
_cell.length_a   1.000
_cell.length_b   1.000
_cell.length_c   1.000
_cell.angle_alpha   90.00
_cell.angle_beta   90.00
_cell.angle_gamma   90.00
#
_symmetry.space_group_name_H-M   'P 1'
#
loop_
_entity.id
_entity.type
_entity.pdbx_description
1 polymer ?
#
loop_
_entity_poly.entity_id
_entity_poly.type
_entity_poly.pdbx_seq_one_letter_code
_entity_poly.pdbx_strand_id
1 'polypeptide(L)'
;MTVAPRRLAWTNARQSYPVRVAHVLSVNLARVRANPDPRAQSKLTGIDKVAASEAVMVRAPGSMHAGVGSGLVGDTVGNPKLHGGDDQAVYAYAREDLDAWETQLHRTLHNGMFGENLTTSGVDVTYARIGERWRIGSDGLVLEVSAPRIPCRTFAAFLDLRYWIKTFTRAAKPGAYLRVIAPGTVRAGDTITVDYRPEHNVTVGLVFRA
;
A
#
# COMPACT_ATOMS: atom_id res chain seq x y z
N MET A 1 -35.34 -46.37 -8.88
CA MET A 1 -35.67 -45.13 -8.15
C MET A 1 -34.44 -44.24 -8.17
N THR A 2 -34.44 -43.25 -9.07
CA THR A 2 -33.29 -42.35 -9.30
C THR A 2 -33.54 -41.08 -8.51
N VAL A 3 -32.68 -40.82 -7.52
CA VAL A 3 -32.74 -39.59 -6.70
C VAL A 3 -32.06 -38.44 -7.46
N ALA A 4 -32.81 -37.40 -7.80
CA ALA A 4 -32.30 -36.22 -8.45
C ALA A 4 -31.46 -35.37 -7.49
N PRO A 5 -30.35 -34.74 -7.94
CA PRO A 5 -29.52 -33.91 -7.06
C PRO A 5 -30.25 -32.58 -6.74
N ARG A 6 -30.35 -32.26 -5.45
CA ARG A 6 -30.84 -30.97 -4.97
C ARG A 6 -29.88 -29.85 -5.43
N ARG A 7 -30.38 -28.92 -6.20
CA ARG A 7 -29.70 -27.65 -6.51
C ARG A 7 -29.68 -26.81 -5.22
N LEU A 8 -28.47 -26.53 -4.71
CA LEU A 8 -28.26 -25.50 -3.69
C LEU A 8 -28.53 -24.15 -4.32
N ALA A 9 -29.63 -23.51 -3.90
CA ALA A 9 -29.90 -22.13 -4.26
C ALA A 9 -28.95 -21.21 -3.48
N TRP A 10 -28.03 -20.56 -4.17
CA TRP A 10 -27.27 -19.46 -3.62
C TRP A 10 -28.20 -18.25 -3.49
N THR A 11 -28.69 -18.01 -2.29
CA THR A 11 -29.38 -16.75 -1.95
C THR A 11 -28.34 -15.63 -1.93
N ASN A 12 -28.44 -14.71 -2.89
CA ASN A 12 -27.74 -13.42 -2.85
C ASN A 12 -28.30 -12.55 -1.71
N ALA A 13 -28.06 -12.93 -0.49
CA ALA A 13 -28.20 -12.02 0.64
C ALA A 13 -27.04 -11.02 0.53
N ARG A 14 -27.36 -9.80 0.12
CA ARG A 14 -26.44 -8.66 0.31
C ARG A 14 -26.26 -8.52 1.83
N GLN A 15 -25.20 -9.12 2.33
CA GLN A 15 -24.79 -8.95 3.71
C GLN A 15 -24.37 -7.49 3.82
N SER A 16 -25.20 -6.66 4.46
CA SER A 16 -24.85 -5.29 4.81
C SER A 16 -23.79 -5.36 5.89
N TYR A 17 -22.52 -5.35 5.48
CA TYR A 17 -21.43 -5.12 6.42
C TYR A 17 -21.59 -3.70 6.97
N PRO A 18 -21.41 -3.49 8.29
CA PRO A 18 -21.37 -2.14 8.82
C PRO A 18 -20.34 -1.34 8.04
N VAL A 19 -20.72 -0.13 7.63
CA VAL A 19 -19.79 0.80 6.95
C VAL A 19 -18.63 1.02 7.91
N ARG A 20 -17.52 0.33 7.69
CA ARG A 20 -16.30 0.56 8.47
C ARG A 20 -15.74 1.89 7.99
N VAL A 21 -15.60 2.83 8.92
CA VAL A 21 -14.89 4.08 8.61
C VAL A 21 -13.45 3.72 8.28
N ALA A 22 -12.99 4.13 7.10
CA ALA A 22 -11.61 3.87 6.69
C ALA A 22 -10.66 4.86 7.37
N HIS A 23 -9.49 4.38 7.83
CA HIS A 23 -8.50 5.23 8.47
C HIS A 23 -7.06 4.78 8.22
N VAL A 24 -6.16 5.71 8.49
CA VAL A 24 -4.72 5.48 8.62
C VAL A 24 -4.46 4.89 10.00
N LEU A 25 -4.00 3.64 10.07
CA LEU A 25 -3.60 3.02 11.33
C LEU A 25 -2.21 3.46 11.76
N SER A 26 -1.32 3.69 10.79
CA SER A 26 0.07 4.03 11.04
C SER A 26 0.66 4.80 9.86
N VAL A 27 1.42 5.84 10.16
CA VAL A 27 2.27 6.56 9.21
C VAL A 27 3.70 6.10 9.45
N ASN A 28 4.38 5.58 8.42
CA ASN A 28 5.65 4.89 8.59
C ASN A 28 6.74 5.58 7.77
N LEU A 29 7.88 5.87 8.42
CA LEU A 29 9.05 6.50 7.83
C LEU A 29 10.24 5.54 7.81
N ALA A 30 11.12 5.69 6.85
CA ALA A 30 12.27 4.82 6.67
C ALA A 30 13.28 4.94 7.81
N ARG A 31 13.62 3.82 8.40
CA ARG A 31 14.85 3.61 9.15
C ARG A 31 15.90 3.09 8.18
N VAL A 32 16.70 4.01 7.63
CA VAL A 32 17.72 3.68 6.63
C VAL A 32 18.71 2.66 7.19
N ARG A 33 18.96 1.60 6.43
CA ARG A 33 19.90 0.52 6.82
C ARG A 33 20.63 -0.06 5.61
N ALA A 34 21.62 -0.90 5.86
CA ALA A 34 22.26 -1.69 4.82
C ALA A 34 21.23 -2.54 4.06
N ASN A 35 21.35 -2.59 2.74
CA ASN A 35 20.45 -3.38 1.91
C ASN A 35 20.72 -4.87 2.15
N PRO A 36 19.73 -5.66 2.53
CA PRO A 36 19.90 -7.09 2.80
C PRO A 36 20.08 -7.92 1.51
N ASP A 37 19.77 -7.38 0.33
CA ASP A 37 20.08 -8.04 -0.95
C ASP A 37 21.53 -7.72 -1.37
N PRO A 38 22.46 -8.68 -1.31
CA PRO A 38 23.87 -8.45 -1.63
C PRO A 38 24.11 -8.09 -3.11
N ARG A 39 23.11 -8.32 -3.96
CA ARG A 39 23.16 -7.98 -5.40
C ARG A 39 22.41 -6.70 -5.74
N ALA A 40 21.91 -5.96 -4.73
CA ALA A 40 21.26 -4.68 -4.95
C ALA A 40 22.25 -3.63 -5.44
N GLN A 41 21.81 -2.78 -6.39
CA GLN A 41 22.62 -1.65 -6.85
C GLN A 41 22.83 -0.60 -5.77
N SER A 42 21.82 -0.38 -4.93
CA SER A 42 21.92 0.52 -3.77
C SER A 42 22.39 -0.23 -2.53
N LYS A 43 23.43 0.26 -1.89
CA LYS A 43 23.96 -0.30 -0.62
C LYS A 43 23.03 -0.03 0.57
N LEU A 44 22.18 0.99 0.47
CA LEU A 44 21.24 1.37 1.51
C LEU A 44 19.80 1.14 1.03
N THR A 45 18.89 0.93 1.97
CA THR A 45 17.46 0.78 1.72
C THR A 45 16.63 1.52 2.75
N GLY A 46 15.47 2.05 2.32
CA GLY A 46 14.43 2.62 3.17
C GLY A 46 13.22 1.68 3.34
N ILE A 47 13.37 0.38 3.06
CA ILE A 47 12.26 -0.58 3.17
C ILE A 47 11.87 -0.86 4.63
N ASP A 48 12.82 -0.78 5.55
CA ASP A 48 12.57 -0.91 6.97
C ASP A 48 11.91 0.37 7.48
N LYS A 49 10.62 0.31 7.77
CA LYS A 49 9.85 1.48 8.20
C LYS A 49 9.37 1.33 9.63
N VAL A 50 9.35 2.45 10.33
CA VAL A 50 8.88 2.58 11.71
C VAL A 50 7.79 3.63 11.79
N ALA A 51 6.82 3.41 12.69
CA ALA A 51 5.72 4.34 12.90
C ALA A 51 6.23 5.70 13.42
N ALA A 52 5.75 6.76 12.80
CA ALA A 52 5.93 8.11 13.29
C ALA A 52 5.00 8.35 14.49
N SER A 53 5.50 9.05 15.52
CA SER A 53 4.72 9.45 16.68
C SER A 53 3.90 10.72 16.45
N GLU A 54 4.34 11.55 15.50
CA GLU A 54 3.77 12.85 15.20
C GLU A 54 3.15 12.88 13.81
N ALA A 55 2.37 13.93 13.52
CA ALA A 55 1.87 14.19 12.18
C ALA A 55 3.02 14.42 11.19
N VAL A 56 2.91 13.83 10.01
CA VAL A 56 3.93 13.92 8.96
C VAL A 56 3.39 14.73 7.79
N MET A 57 4.17 15.74 7.36
CA MET A 57 3.86 16.51 6.16
C MET A 57 4.03 15.64 4.91
N VAL A 58 3.02 15.67 4.03
CA VAL A 58 3.03 15.00 2.73
C VAL A 58 2.93 16.05 1.62
N ARG A 59 3.82 15.97 0.66
CA ARG A 59 3.92 16.89 -0.48
C ARG A 59 4.35 16.16 -1.74
N ALA A 60 4.08 16.74 -2.91
CA ALA A 60 4.59 16.21 -4.16
C ALA A 60 6.13 16.20 -4.13
N PRO A 61 6.78 15.05 -4.34
CA PRO A 61 8.25 14.95 -4.30
C PRO A 61 8.92 15.47 -5.57
N GLY A 62 8.19 15.69 -6.64
CA GLY A 62 8.73 16.01 -7.96
C GLY A 62 9.09 14.78 -8.77
N SER A 63 9.79 14.97 -9.88
CA SER A 63 10.14 13.85 -10.77
C SER A 63 11.03 12.81 -10.08
N MET A 64 10.97 11.56 -10.53
CA MET A 64 11.76 10.46 -9.99
C MET A 64 13.29 10.76 -10.00
N HIS A 65 13.78 11.46 -11.01
CA HIS A 65 15.24 11.67 -11.19
C HIS A 65 15.76 12.98 -10.59
N ALA A 66 14.90 13.97 -10.40
CA ALA A 66 15.29 15.30 -9.95
C ALA A 66 14.57 15.76 -8.67
N GLY A 67 13.59 14.99 -8.23
CA GLY A 67 12.82 15.30 -7.03
C GLY A 67 13.48 14.80 -5.74
N VAL A 68 12.74 14.92 -4.63
CA VAL A 68 13.22 14.54 -3.29
C VAL A 68 12.89 13.09 -2.92
N GLY A 69 12.43 12.29 -3.86
CA GLY A 69 12.17 10.86 -3.72
C GLY A 69 10.82 10.53 -3.11
N SER A 70 10.65 10.64 -1.80
CA SER A 70 9.40 10.34 -1.09
C SER A 70 8.50 11.57 -0.94
N GLY A 71 7.18 11.36 -0.95
CA GLY A 71 6.19 12.39 -0.63
C GLY A 71 6.15 12.76 0.84
N LEU A 72 6.53 11.85 1.74
CA LEU A 72 6.55 12.11 3.18
C LEU A 72 7.84 12.82 3.57
N VAL A 73 7.72 13.93 4.30
CA VAL A 73 8.88 14.63 4.86
C VAL A 73 9.53 13.76 5.94
N GLY A 74 10.85 13.59 5.87
CA GLY A 74 11.60 12.71 6.77
C GLY A 74 11.71 11.27 6.31
N ASP A 75 11.01 10.87 5.24
CA ASP A 75 11.16 9.55 4.64
C ASP A 75 12.30 9.50 3.63
N THR A 76 12.82 8.30 3.35
CA THR A 76 13.96 8.09 2.46
C THR A 76 13.69 6.95 1.49
N VAL A 77 13.94 7.21 0.20
CA VAL A 77 13.94 6.21 -0.87
C VAL A 77 15.35 5.67 -1.05
N GLY A 78 15.53 4.36 -0.85
CA GLY A 78 16.86 3.73 -0.89
C GLY A 78 17.47 3.64 -2.29
N ASN A 79 16.65 3.57 -3.35
CA ASN A 79 17.11 3.55 -4.75
C ASN A 79 16.29 4.54 -5.60
N PRO A 80 16.71 5.80 -5.69
CA PRO A 80 15.97 6.83 -6.41
C PRO A 80 15.97 6.64 -7.95
N LYS A 81 16.75 5.71 -8.48
CA LYS A 81 16.70 5.37 -9.92
C LYS A 81 15.49 4.51 -10.28
N LEU A 82 14.92 3.80 -9.31
CA LEU A 82 13.83 2.85 -9.53
C LEU A 82 12.58 3.15 -8.71
N HIS A 83 12.68 4.01 -7.72
CA HIS A 83 11.59 4.30 -6.77
C HIS A 83 11.50 5.78 -6.46
N GLY A 84 10.31 6.21 -6.03
CA GLY A 84 10.04 7.59 -5.69
C GLY A 84 9.49 8.40 -6.87
N GLY A 85 9.45 9.72 -6.70
CA GLY A 85 8.81 10.63 -7.65
C GLY A 85 7.30 10.69 -7.47
N ASP A 86 6.65 11.58 -8.25
CA ASP A 86 5.24 11.94 -8.05
C ASP A 86 4.31 10.74 -8.09
N ASP A 87 4.52 9.77 -8.98
CA ASP A 87 3.65 8.59 -9.12
C ASP A 87 3.87 7.54 -8.04
N GLN A 88 4.95 7.65 -7.25
CA GLN A 88 5.30 6.78 -6.15
C GLN A 88 5.56 7.58 -4.86
N ALA A 89 4.86 8.72 -4.71
CA ALA A 89 5.06 9.64 -3.60
C ALA A 89 4.77 9.00 -2.24
N VAL A 90 3.72 8.19 -2.17
CA VAL A 90 3.25 7.49 -0.97
C VAL A 90 2.92 6.06 -1.32
N TYR A 91 3.33 5.10 -0.48
CA TYR A 91 2.91 3.71 -0.61
C TYR A 91 1.93 3.35 0.50
N ALA A 92 0.73 2.89 0.13
CA ALA A 92 -0.31 2.43 1.05
C ALA A 92 -0.50 0.91 1.00
N TYR A 93 -0.72 0.30 2.16
CA TYR A 93 -1.02 -1.12 2.30
C TYR A 93 -2.13 -1.34 3.32
N ALA A 94 -3.08 -2.23 3.02
CA ALA A 94 -4.18 -2.54 3.93
C ALA A 94 -3.72 -3.44 5.08
N ARG A 95 -4.11 -3.14 6.32
CA ARG A 95 -3.87 -3.99 7.50
C ARG A 95 -4.51 -5.35 7.31
N GLU A 96 -5.69 -5.39 6.73
CA GLU A 96 -6.42 -6.62 6.42
C GLU A 96 -5.60 -7.58 5.53
N ASP A 97 -4.83 -7.05 4.60
CA ASP A 97 -3.93 -7.85 3.76
C ASP A 97 -2.68 -8.27 4.53
N LEU A 98 -2.13 -7.44 5.43
CA LEU A 98 -1.05 -7.84 6.34
C LEU A 98 -1.50 -8.96 7.28
N ASP A 99 -2.72 -8.88 7.84
CA ASP A 99 -3.29 -9.92 8.72
C ASP A 99 -3.45 -11.26 7.99
N ALA A 100 -3.88 -11.21 6.72
CA ALA A 100 -3.93 -12.40 5.88
C ALA A 100 -2.53 -13.00 5.65
N TRP A 101 -1.52 -12.16 5.45
CA TRP A 101 -0.14 -12.61 5.34
C TRP A 101 0.43 -13.14 6.65
N GLU A 102 0.12 -12.53 7.82
CA GLU A 102 0.49 -13.07 9.13
C GLU A 102 0.00 -14.50 9.29
N THR A 103 -1.27 -14.73 8.94
CA THR A 103 -1.89 -16.06 8.98
C THR A 103 -1.18 -17.04 8.06
N GLN A 104 -0.87 -16.64 6.82
CA GLN A 104 -0.24 -17.52 5.82
C GLN A 104 1.24 -17.82 6.16
N LEU A 105 1.95 -16.84 6.72
CA LEU A 105 3.38 -16.94 7.03
C LEU A 105 3.65 -17.45 8.44
N HIS A 106 2.60 -17.61 9.27
CA HIS A 106 2.72 -17.95 10.71
C HIS A 106 3.71 -17.02 11.44
N ARG A 107 3.63 -15.72 11.16
CA ARG A 107 4.60 -14.73 11.60
C ARG A 107 3.91 -13.39 11.81
N THR A 108 4.20 -12.68 12.90
CA THR A 108 3.72 -11.31 13.13
C THR A 108 4.36 -10.33 12.15
N LEU A 109 3.55 -9.48 11.55
CA LEU A 109 3.95 -8.41 10.62
C LEU A 109 3.50 -7.07 11.19
N HIS A 110 4.42 -6.26 11.68
CA HIS A 110 4.10 -4.92 12.15
C HIS A 110 3.75 -3.99 10.97
N ASN A 111 3.06 -2.89 11.27
CA ASN A 111 2.81 -1.83 10.30
C ASN A 111 4.13 -1.28 9.76
N GLY A 112 4.21 -1.01 8.46
CA GLY A 112 5.47 -0.63 7.80
C GLY A 112 6.33 -1.79 7.31
N MET A 113 6.00 -3.04 7.68
CA MET A 113 6.82 -4.22 7.37
C MET A 113 6.96 -4.51 5.87
N PHE A 114 6.01 -4.09 5.07
CA PHE A 114 6.09 -4.22 3.60
C PHE A 114 6.68 -2.97 2.94
N GLY A 115 7.21 -2.05 3.74
CA GLY A 115 7.81 -0.80 3.27
C GLY A 115 6.78 0.28 2.98
N GLU A 116 5.53 0.10 3.42
CA GLU A 116 4.47 1.06 3.22
C GLU A 116 4.61 2.29 4.12
N ASN A 117 4.26 3.44 3.56
CA ASN A 117 4.19 4.71 4.29
C ASN A 117 2.90 4.82 5.10
N LEU A 118 1.79 4.33 4.53
CA LEU A 118 0.49 4.32 5.18
C LEU A 118 0.02 2.87 5.35
N THR A 119 -0.11 2.41 6.59
CA THR A 119 -0.89 1.21 6.86
C THR A 119 -2.32 1.66 7.10
N THR A 120 -3.25 1.19 6.26
CA THR A 120 -4.66 1.60 6.27
C THR A 120 -5.56 0.49 6.78
N SER A 121 -6.79 0.84 7.19
CA SER A 121 -7.87 -0.12 7.47
C SER A 121 -9.20 0.40 6.97
N GLY A 122 -10.09 -0.50 6.57
CA GLY A 122 -11.44 -0.18 6.12
C GLY A 122 -11.53 0.36 4.70
N VAL A 123 -10.40 0.53 3.98
CA VAL A 123 -10.34 0.85 2.55
C VAL A 123 -9.76 -0.33 1.78
N ASP A 124 -10.43 -0.75 0.71
CA ASP A 124 -9.92 -1.83 -0.14
C ASP A 124 -8.88 -1.28 -1.14
N VAL A 125 -7.60 -1.39 -0.76
CA VAL A 125 -6.49 -0.89 -1.56
C VAL A 125 -6.32 -1.66 -2.87
N THR A 126 -6.57 -2.97 -2.86
CA THR A 126 -6.42 -3.83 -4.04
C THR A 126 -7.48 -3.54 -5.11
N TYR A 127 -8.72 -3.21 -4.69
CA TYR A 127 -9.81 -2.87 -5.60
C TYR A 127 -10.00 -1.37 -5.80
N ALA A 128 -9.17 -0.52 -5.19
CA ALA A 128 -9.12 0.90 -5.52
C ALA A 128 -8.83 1.09 -7.01
N ARG A 129 -9.54 2.05 -7.65
CA ARG A 129 -9.37 2.33 -9.08
C ARG A 129 -8.15 3.24 -9.30
N ILE A 130 -7.40 3.02 -10.35
CA ILE A 130 -6.36 3.96 -10.77
C ILE A 130 -7.01 5.33 -11.03
N GLY A 131 -6.49 6.39 -10.40
CA GLY A 131 -7.10 7.73 -10.43
C GLY A 131 -8.15 7.99 -9.34
N GLU A 132 -8.46 7.01 -8.47
CA GLU A 132 -9.31 7.22 -7.30
C GLU A 132 -8.63 8.16 -6.32
N ARG A 133 -9.37 9.13 -5.76
CA ARG A 133 -8.83 10.14 -4.85
C ARG A 133 -9.31 9.92 -3.42
N TRP A 134 -8.37 9.94 -2.51
CA TRP A 134 -8.58 9.80 -1.08
C TRP A 134 -8.25 11.12 -0.39
N ARG A 135 -9.23 11.69 0.29
CA ARG A 135 -9.01 12.75 1.28
C ARG A 135 -8.64 12.10 2.60
N ILE A 136 -7.57 12.56 3.22
CA ILE A 136 -7.04 11.99 4.46
C ILE A 136 -6.99 13.07 5.53
N GLY A 137 -7.59 12.78 6.69
CA GLY A 137 -7.64 13.70 7.81
C GLY A 137 -8.39 14.99 7.52
N SER A 138 -8.06 16.06 8.24
CA SER A 138 -8.72 17.37 8.16
C SER A 138 -7.82 18.49 7.64
N ASP A 139 -6.54 18.22 7.33
CA ASP A 139 -5.55 19.22 6.91
C ASP A 139 -5.39 19.32 5.39
N GLY A 140 -6.42 18.93 4.64
CA GLY A 140 -6.50 19.14 3.20
C GLY A 140 -5.73 18.14 2.33
N LEU A 141 -5.07 17.14 2.91
CA LEU A 141 -4.32 16.12 2.16
C LEU A 141 -5.25 15.35 1.21
N VAL A 142 -4.92 15.36 -0.09
CA VAL A 142 -5.59 14.55 -1.10
C VAL A 142 -4.55 13.74 -1.86
N LEU A 143 -4.72 12.41 -1.84
CA LEU A 143 -3.88 11.46 -2.56
C LEU A 143 -4.68 10.79 -3.67
N GLU A 144 -4.01 10.47 -4.79
CA GLU A 144 -4.62 9.78 -5.93
C GLU A 144 -3.89 8.46 -6.21
N VAL A 145 -4.65 7.39 -6.35
CA VAL A 145 -4.14 6.04 -6.68
C VAL A 145 -3.48 6.06 -8.05
N SER A 146 -2.20 5.74 -8.13
CA SER A 146 -1.39 5.83 -9.34
C SER A 146 -0.99 4.48 -9.93
N ALA A 147 -0.50 3.55 -9.10
CA ALA A 147 0.03 2.28 -9.59
C ALA A 147 0.08 1.21 -8.49
N PRO A 148 0.11 -0.10 -8.85
CA PRO A 148 0.47 -1.16 -7.93
C PRO A 148 1.97 -1.13 -7.59
N ARG A 149 2.33 -1.62 -6.40
CA ARG A 149 3.73 -1.84 -6.07
C ARG A 149 4.21 -3.18 -6.64
N ILE A 150 5.30 -3.14 -7.40
CA ILE A 150 5.96 -4.34 -7.92
C ILE A 150 6.96 -4.89 -6.88
N PRO A 151 6.90 -6.19 -6.51
CA PRO A 151 7.83 -6.76 -5.55
C PRO A 151 9.25 -6.82 -6.11
N CYS A 152 10.24 -6.55 -5.27
CA CYS A 152 11.65 -6.54 -5.65
C CYS A 152 12.47 -7.51 -4.77
N ARG A 153 13.74 -7.73 -5.16
CA ARG A 153 14.64 -8.61 -4.42
C ARG A 153 14.97 -8.09 -3.03
N THR A 154 15.12 -6.77 -2.86
CA THR A 154 15.29 -6.15 -1.54
C THR A 154 14.13 -6.50 -0.61
N PHE A 155 12.90 -6.50 -1.11
CA PHE A 155 11.72 -6.88 -0.33
C PHE A 155 11.76 -8.35 0.10
N ALA A 156 12.13 -9.25 -0.82
CA ALA A 156 12.28 -10.67 -0.48
C ALA A 156 13.40 -10.92 0.54
N ALA A 157 14.54 -10.25 0.37
CA ALA A 157 15.67 -10.37 1.28
C ALA A 157 15.37 -9.73 2.66
N PHE A 158 14.64 -8.61 2.69
CA PHE A 158 14.23 -7.97 3.95
C PHE A 158 13.31 -8.84 4.79
N LEU A 159 12.37 -9.53 4.16
CA LEU A 159 11.50 -10.48 4.84
C LEU A 159 12.17 -11.83 5.16
N ASP A 160 13.34 -12.09 4.56
CA ASP A 160 14.03 -13.39 4.61
C ASP A 160 13.11 -14.55 4.18
N LEU A 161 12.42 -14.37 3.05
CA LEU A 161 11.48 -15.34 2.51
C LEU A 161 11.90 -15.82 1.12
N ARG A 162 12.20 -17.12 1.03
CA ARG A 162 12.49 -17.78 -0.26
C ARG A 162 11.25 -17.76 -1.15
N TYR A 163 11.45 -17.48 -2.44
CA TYR A 163 10.37 -17.39 -3.45
C TYR A 163 9.33 -16.31 -3.19
N TRP A 164 9.62 -15.34 -2.29
CA TRP A 164 8.66 -14.31 -1.91
C TRP A 164 8.08 -13.53 -3.09
N ILE A 165 8.92 -13.11 -4.05
CA ILE A 165 8.44 -12.39 -5.23
C ILE A 165 7.31 -13.17 -5.93
N LYS A 166 7.52 -14.47 -6.20
CA LYS A 166 6.52 -15.32 -6.85
C LYS A 166 5.25 -15.49 -6.00
N THR A 167 5.41 -15.69 -4.69
CA THR A 167 4.31 -15.84 -3.74
C THR A 167 3.47 -14.57 -3.67
N PHE A 168 4.11 -13.40 -3.51
CA PHE A 168 3.46 -12.11 -3.48
C PHE A 168 2.75 -11.78 -4.80
N THR A 169 3.40 -12.03 -5.94
CA THR A 169 2.80 -11.81 -7.27
C THR A 169 1.54 -12.66 -7.46
N ARG A 170 1.57 -13.93 -7.04
CA ARG A 170 0.39 -14.83 -7.14
C ARG A 170 -0.77 -14.39 -6.27
N ALA A 171 -0.51 -13.84 -5.09
CA ALA A 171 -1.56 -13.34 -4.20
C ALA A 171 -2.28 -12.12 -4.77
N ALA A 172 -1.62 -11.36 -5.64
CA ALA A 172 -2.16 -10.17 -6.31
C ALA A 172 -2.76 -9.13 -5.34
N LYS A 173 -2.09 -8.93 -4.20
CA LYS A 173 -2.41 -7.92 -3.18
C LYS A 173 -1.21 -6.98 -3.03
N PRO A 174 -0.95 -6.12 -4.03
CA PRO A 174 0.31 -5.38 -4.11
C PRO A 174 0.37 -4.14 -3.22
N GLY A 175 -0.78 -3.67 -2.66
CA GLY A 175 -0.88 -2.31 -2.16
C GLY A 175 -0.89 -1.30 -3.31
N ALA A 176 -0.93 -0.03 -3.01
CA ALA A 176 -1.00 1.03 -4.01
C ALA A 176 0.04 2.12 -3.77
N TYR A 177 0.69 2.56 -4.82
CA TYR A 177 1.32 3.86 -4.87
C TYR A 177 0.27 4.95 -5.07
N LEU A 178 0.52 6.10 -4.45
CA LEU A 178 -0.35 7.26 -4.50
C LEU A 178 0.49 8.49 -4.84
N ARG A 179 -0.06 9.36 -5.70
CA ARG A 179 0.49 10.70 -5.96
C ARG A 179 -0.20 11.74 -5.10
N VAL A 180 0.48 12.84 -4.83
CA VAL A 180 -0.07 13.94 -4.05
C VAL A 180 -0.78 14.92 -4.96
N ILE A 181 -2.10 15.07 -4.79
CA ILE A 181 -2.93 16.04 -5.52
C ILE A 181 -2.99 17.36 -4.74
N ALA A 182 -3.18 17.29 -3.42
CA ALA A 182 -3.09 18.42 -2.53
C ALA A 182 -2.21 18.04 -1.32
N PRO A 183 -1.22 18.86 -0.96
CA PRO A 183 -0.37 18.60 0.20
C PRO A 183 -1.15 18.81 1.50
N GLY A 184 -0.66 18.19 2.58
CA GLY A 184 -1.22 18.30 3.93
C GLY A 184 -0.50 17.38 4.88
N THR A 185 -0.90 17.35 6.12
CA THR A 185 -0.35 16.47 7.14
C THR A 185 -1.18 15.20 7.28
N VAL A 186 -0.55 14.11 7.70
CA VAL A 186 -1.19 12.83 8.01
C VAL A 186 -0.64 12.27 9.32
N ARG A 187 -1.52 11.68 10.12
CA ARG A 187 -1.16 10.96 11.36
C ARG A 187 -2.00 9.71 11.53
N ALA A 188 -1.58 8.86 12.44
CA ALA A 188 -2.38 7.71 12.84
C ALA A 188 -3.74 8.17 13.41
N GLY A 189 -4.81 7.46 13.03
CA GLY A 189 -6.20 7.79 13.39
C GLY A 189 -6.92 8.68 12.37
N ASP A 190 -6.24 9.30 11.42
CA ASP A 190 -6.88 10.11 10.39
C ASP A 190 -7.84 9.27 9.53
N THR A 191 -9.03 9.82 9.28
CA THR A 191 -10.03 9.18 8.41
C THR A 191 -9.61 9.25 6.95
N ILE A 192 -10.00 8.23 6.19
CA ILE A 192 -9.84 8.18 4.74
C ILE A 192 -11.24 8.26 4.12
N THR A 193 -11.48 9.26 3.29
CA THR A 193 -12.71 9.40 2.51
C THR A 193 -12.38 9.31 1.03
N VAL A 194 -13.11 8.46 0.30
CA VAL A 194 -12.99 8.41 -1.15
C VAL A 194 -13.80 9.57 -1.75
N ASP A 195 -13.11 10.64 -2.13
CA ASP A 195 -13.71 11.86 -2.67
C ASP A 195 -14.07 11.77 -4.16
N TYR A 196 -13.28 10.97 -4.89
CA TYR A 196 -13.51 10.78 -6.33
C TYR A 196 -13.19 9.34 -6.71
N ARG A 197 -14.05 8.77 -7.53
CA ARG A 197 -13.85 7.44 -8.13
C ARG A 197 -14.11 7.51 -9.63
N PRO A 198 -13.10 7.21 -10.47
CA PRO A 198 -13.27 7.17 -11.93
C PRO A 198 -14.37 6.20 -12.36
N GLU A 199 -14.98 6.43 -13.52
CA GLU A 199 -16.04 5.55 -14.04
C GLU A 199 -15.52 4.20 -14.55
N HIS A 200 -14.25 4.13 -15.02
CA HIS A 200 -13.64 2.89 -15.47
C HIS A 200 -13.42 1.89 -14.32
N ASN A 201 -13.30 0.60 -14.64
CA ASN A 201 -13.11 -0.47 -13.66
C ASN A 201 -11.65 -0.98 -13.56
N VAL A 202 -10.68 -0.14 -13.97
CA VAL A 202 -9.25 -0.50 -13.88
C VAL A 202 -8.78 -0.33 -12.44
N THR A 203 -8.62 -1.42 -11.73
CA THR A 203 -8.19 -1.45 -10.33
C THR A 203 -6.70 -1.71 -10.21
N VAL A 204 -6.13 -1.38 -9.04
CA VAL A 204 -4.73 -1.70 -8.68
C VAL A 204 -4.43 -3.18 -8.89
N GLY A 205 -5.31 -4.07 -8.40
CA GLY A 205 -5.13 -5.51 -8.56
C GLY A 205 -5.27 -5.98 -10.01
N LEU A 206 -6.05 -5.31 -10.85
CA LEU A 206 -6.14 -5.62 -12.28
C LEU A 206 -4.83 -5.27 -13.00
N VAL A 207 -4.31 -4.05 -12.79
CA VAL A 207 -3.04 -3.60 -13.39
C VAL A 207 -1.87 -4.49 -12.94
N PHE A 208 -1.88 -4.94 -11.68
CA PHE A 208 -0.82 -5.81 -11.17
C PHE A 208 -0.78 -7.19 -11.82
N ARG A 209 -1.92 -7.68 -12.30
CA ARG A 209 -2.02 -9.00 -12.97
C ARG A 209 -1.79 -8.95 -14.48
N ALA A 210 -1.85 -7.76 -15.09
CA ALA A 210 -1.60 -7.56 -16.52
C ALA A 210 -0.12 -7.69 -16.88
#